data_65e0d06c133259d76d8613d7b8803b16
#
_entry.id   65e0d06c133259d76d8613d7b8803b16
#
_cell.length_a   1.000
_cell.length_b   1.000
_cell.length_c   1.000
_cell.angle_alpha   90.00
_cell.angle_beta   90.00
_cell.angle_gamma   90.00
#
_symmetry.space_group_name_H-M   'P 1'
#
loop_
_entity.id
_entity.type
_entity.pdbx_description
1 polymer ?
#
loop_
_entity_poly.entity_id
_entity_poly.type
_entity_poly.pdbx_seq_one_letter_code
_entity_poly.pdbx_strand_id
1 'polypeptide(L)'
;MPLIWLLGLQAAVAWSPPAQATWVGEKPSIEVRLQAPTLSMRGEAPIEVDLIGKDGTFAVSPFLQPTRGIAFEVVSDYGHPAVPAQPMASSQPPPPLKKEDLITVSAASPHRVLTHESARSIFPGPGRYKLRARVFLFSFLSEPVRYAQVVSNTISVNVTE
;
A
#
# COMPACT_ATOMS: atom_id res chain seq x y z
N MET A 1 13.53 -54.76 9.09
CA MET A 1 13.28 -53.49 9.79
C MET A 1 12.85 -52.47 8.73
N PRO A 2 11.58 -52.05 8.66
CA PRO A 2 11.15 -51.02 7.70
C PRO A 2 11.29 -49.62 8.35
N LEU A 3 11.99 -48.73 7.64
CA LEU A 3 12.13 -47.31 7.98
C LEU A 3 10.80 -46.61 7.67
N ILE A 4 10.15 -46.13 8.72
CA ILE A 4 8.94 -45.29 8.61
C ILE A 4 9.40 -43.84 8.37
N TRP A 5 9.15 -43.32 7.16
CA TRP A 5 9.30 -41.90 6.85
C TRP A 5 8.09 -41.14 7.41
N LEU A 6 8.31 -40.38 8.46
CA LEU A 6 7.36 -39.39 8.97
C LEU A 6 7.39 -38.18 8.03
N LEU A 7 6.44 -38.14 7.12
CA LEU A 7 6.09 -36.92 6.36
C LEU A 7 5.45 -35.90 7.31
N GLY A 8 6.25 -34.95 7.76
CA GLY A 8 5.74 -33.80 8.50
C GLY A 8 4.84 -32.95 7.56
N LEU A 9 3.53 -33.01 7.76
CA LEU A 9 2.58 -32.03 7.20
C LEU A 9 2.87 -30.67 7.87
N GLN A 10 3.58 -29.81 7.19
CA GLN A 10 3.59 -28.40 7.53
C GLN A 10 2.23 -27.82 7.09
N ALA A 11 1.35 -27.60 8.05
CA ALA A 11 0.14 -26.85 7.84
C ALA A 11 0.53 -25.41 7.48
N ALA A 12 0.39 -25.04 6.22
CA ALA A 12 0.46 -23.67 5.80
C ALA A 12 -0.66 -22.92 6.51
N VAL A 13 -0.30 -22.06 7.45
CA VAL A 13 -1.23 -21.13 8.07
C VAL A 13 -1.69 -20.21 6.95
N ALA A 14 -2.85 -20.47 6.40
CA ALA A 14 -3.50 -19.58 5.45
C ALA A 14 -3.78 -18.27 6.18
N TRP A 15 -3.05 -17.23 5.82
CA TRP A 15 -3.30 -15.88 6.28
C TRP A 15 -4.66 -15.45 5.72
N SER A 16 -5.70 -15.56 6.53
CA SER A 16 -7.00 -15.00 6.19
C SER A 16 -6.91 -13.49 6.39
N PRO A 17 -7.14 -12.69 5.35
CA PRO A 17 -7.22 -11.25 5.55
C PRO A 17 -8.30 -10.98 6.60
N PRO A 18 -8.03 -10.09 7.56
CA PRO A 18 -9.01 -9.76 8.57
C PRO A 18 -10.31 -9.33 7.91
N ALA A 19 -11.43 -9.77 8.46
CA ALA A 19 -12.77 -9.52 7.91
C ALA A 19 -12.90 -8.03 7.56
N GLN A 20 -13.29 -7.72 6.33
CA GLN A 20 -13.50 -6.35 5.90
C GLN A 20 -14.50 -5.69 6.84
N ALA A 21 -14.05 -4.68 7.56
CA ALA A 21 -14.92 -3.97 8.47
C ALA A 21 -16.02 -3.29 7.64
N THR A 22 -17.26 -3.72 7.86
CA THR A 22 -18.42 -3.05 7.27
C THR A 22 -18.54 -1.70 7.96
N TRP A 23 -18.36 -0.61 7.22
CA TRP A 23 -18.57 0.72 7.74
C TRP A 23 -20.04 0.89 8.12
N VAL A 24 -20.27 1.26 9.36
CA VAL A 24 -21.58 1.76 9.79
C VAL A 24 -21.48 3.28 9.71
N GLY A 25 -22.06 3.87 8.66
CA GLY A 25 -21.96 5.29 8.33
C GLY A 25 -21.43 5.52 6.92
N GLU A 26 -21.30 6.76 6.51
CA GLU A 26 -20.75 7.11 5.19
C GLU A 26 -19.31 6.62 5.04
N LYS A 27 -19.05 5.94 3.95
CA LYS A 27 -17.70 5.49 3.61
C LYS A 27 -16.84 6.72 3.32
N PRO A 28 -15.67 6.89 3.96
CA PRO A 28 -14.80 8.00 3.65
C PRO A 28 -14.47 8.03 2.16
N SER A 29 -14.69 9.15 1.50
CA SER A 29 -14.31 9.34 0.11
C SER A 29 -12.94 10.00 0.08
N ILE A 30 -11.91 9.20 -0.21
CA ILE A 30 -10.55 9.69 -0.38
C ILE A 30 -10.13 9.45 -1.82
N GLU A 31 -9.56 10.46 -2.44
CA GLU A 31 -8.89 10.33 -3.72
C GLU A 31 -7.40 10.15 -3.49
N VAL A 32 -6.84 9.07 -4.04
CA VAL A 32 -5.40 8.86 -4.08
C VAL A 32 -4.92 9.12 -5.49
N ARG A 33 -3.97 10.01 -5.65
CA ARG A 33 -3.34 10.35 -6.91
C ARG A 33 -1.93 9.84 -6.93
N LEU A 34 -1.55 9.23 -8.03
CA LEU A 34 -0.18 8.84 -8.29
C LEU A 34 0.36 9.68 -9.43
N GLN A 35 1.52 10.24 -9.20
CA GLN A 35 2.30 10.94 -10.20
C GLN A 35 3.69 10.29 -10.19
N ALA A 36 3.97 9.51 -11.21
CA ALA A 36 5.26 8.86 -11.34
C ALA A 36 5.92 9.30 -12.65
N PRO A 37 7.13 9.87 -12.60
CA PRO A 37 7.91 10.13 -13.79
C PRO A 37 8.38 8.82 -14.43
N THR A 38 9.11 8.91 -15.53
CA THR A 38 9.85 7.75 -16.03
C THR A 38 10.85 7.29 -14.99
N LEU A 39 10.85 5.99 -14.68
CA LEU A 39 11.67 5.39 -13.63
C LEU A 39 12.84 4.62 -14.22
N SER A 40 13.94 4.52 -13.47
CA SER A 40 15.07 3.65 -13.80
C SER A 40 15.19 2.54 -12.75
N MET A 41 15.46 1.32 -13.20
CA MET A 41 15.71 0.18 -12.31
C MET A 41 16.94 0.36 -11.40
N ARG A 42 17.84 1.28 -11.75
CA ARG A 42 19.08 1.55 -10.99
C ARG A 42 18.91 2.58 -9.89
N GLY A 43 17.74 3.19 -9.78
CA GLY A 43 17.48 4.29 -8.88
C GLY A 43 16.29 4.07 -7.95
N GLU A 44 15.97 5.14 -7.27
CA GLU A 44 14.73 5.25 -6.50
C GLU A 44 13.54 5.48 -7.43
N ALA A 45 12.37 5.04 -6.98
CA ALA A 45 11.10 5.31 -7.61
C ALA A 45 10.37 6.43 -6.85
N PRO A 46 10.50 7.70 -7.27
CA PRO A 46 9.82 8.82 -6.62
C PRO A 46 8.34 8.81 -7.00
N ILE A 47 7.55 8.00 -6.31
CA ILE A 47 6.11 7.89 -6.52
C ILE A 47 5.41 8.74 -5.47
N GLU A 48 4.61 9.69 -5.93
CA GLU A 48 3.78 10.53 -5.07
C GLU A 48 2.40 9.89 -4.89
N VAL A 49 1.95 9.83 -3.65
CA VAL A 49 0.61 9.40 -3.29
C VAL A 49 -0.07 10.55 -2.56
N ASP A 50 -1.03 11.19 -3.23
CA ASP A 50 -1.81 12.30 -2.65
C ASP A 50 -3.11 11.76 -2.06
N LEU A 51 -3.30 11.95 -0.77
CA LEU A 51 -4.53 11.66 -0.06
C LEU A 51 -5.38 12.92 0.00
N ILE A 52 -6.57 12.87 -0.57
CA ILE A 52 -7.47 14.04 -0.67
C ILE A 52 -8.83 13.64 -0.13
N GLY A 53 -9.28 14.29 0.93
CA GLY A 53 -10.63 14.12 1.42
C GLY A 53 -11.63 14.82 0.48
N LYS A 54 -12.52 14.08 -0.16
CA LYS A 54 -13.55 14.68 -1.03
C LYS A 54 -14.76 15.16 -0.24
N ASP A 55 -15.29 14.29 0.61
CA ASP A 55 -16.57 14.50 1.31
C ASP A 55 -16.37 14.48 2.83
N GLY A 56 -15.33 15.13 3.31
CA GLY A 56 -15.09 15.21 4.73
C GLY A 56 -13.63 15.22 5.13
N THR A 57 -13.40 14.99 6.40
CA THR A 57 -12.09 15.01 7.03
C THR A 57 -11.76 13.61 7.57
N PHE A 58 -10.54 13.16 7.30
CA PHE A 58 -10.03 11.87 7.77
C PHE A 58 -8.75 12.06 8.55
N ALA A 59 -8.49 11.09 9.40
CA ALA A 59 -7.23 11.00 10.11
C ALA A 59 -6.38 9.87 9.55
N VAL A 60 -5.11 10.14 9.28
CA VAL A 60 -4.15 9.16 8.79
C VAL A 60 -2.91 9.12 9.68
N SER A 61 -2.24 7.98 9.69
CA SER A 61 -0.98 7.84 10.42
C SER A 61 0.12 8.72 9.79
N PRO A 62 0.92 9.45 10.57
CA PRO A 62 2.09 10.17 10.06
C PRO A 62 3.19 9.23 9.54
N PHE A 63 3.11 7.93 9.87
CA PHE A 63 4.05 6.91 9.41
C PHE A 63 3.56 6.16 8.16
N LEU A 64 2.57 6.72 7.45
CA LEU A 64 2.06 6.14 6.22
C LEU A 64 3.16 6.12 5.15
N GLN A 65 3.54 4.93 4.71
CA GLN A 65 4.59 4.72 3.70
C GLN A 65 4.43 3.33 3.05
N PRO A 66 5.14 3.03 1.98
CA PRO A 66 5.23 1.66 1.48
C PRO A 66 5.61 0.69 2.60
N THR A 67 4.98 -0.48 2.65
CA THR A 67 5.04 -1.47 3.73
C THR A 67 4.37 -1.07 5.05
N ARG A 68 3.96 0.18 5.20
CA ARG A 68 3.20 0.68 6.36
C ARG A 68 1.94 1.41 5.92
N GLY A 69 0.96 0.68 5.47
CA GLY A 69 -0.33 1.22 5.06
C GLY A 69 -0.41 1.65 3.61
N ILE A 70 0.66 1.58 2.83
CA ILE A 70 0.63 1.71 1.37
C ILE A 70 1.16 0.42 0.75
N ALA A 71 0.43 -0.13 -0.22
CA ALA A 71 0.87 -1.23 -1.05
C ALA A 71 0.74 -0.84 -2.52
N PHE A 72 1.80 -1.05 -3.30
CA PHE A 72 1.74 -0.87 -4.74
C PHE A 72 1.30 -2.15 -5.43
N GLU A 73 0.36 -2.02 -6.35
CA GLU A 73 -0.05 -3.09 -7.24
C GLU A 73 0.45 -2.76 -8.64
N VAL A 74 1.27 -3.64 -9.17
CA VAL A 74 1.87 -3.50 -10.49
C VAL A 74 1.33 -4.58 -11.41
N VAL A 75 0.91 -4.18 -12.58
CA VAL A 75 0.40 -5.10 -13.61
C VAL A 75 1.14 -4.81 -14.90
N SER A 76 1.61 -5.83 -15.58
CA SER A 76 2.21 -5.69 -16.90
C SER A 76 1.18 -5.19 -17.92
N ASP A 77 1.65 -4.69 -19.07
CA ASP A 77 0.75 -4.29 -20.17
C ASP A 77 -0.16 -5.43 -20.65
N TYR A 78 0.24 -6.68 -20.43
CA TYR A 78 -0.55 -7.86 -20.76
C TYR A 78 -1.57 -8.25 -19.68
N GLY A 79 -1.69 -7.47 -18.63
CA GLY A 79 -2.67 -7.68 -17.55
C GLY A 79 -2.26 -8.68 -16.47
N HIS A 80 -1.04 -9.17 -16.49
CA HIS A 80 -0.53 -10.08 -15.46
C HIS A 80 0.05 -9.32 -14.27
N PRO A 81 -0.29 -9.71 -13.02
CA PRO A 81 0.37 -9.17 -11.83
C PRO A 81 1.88 -9.32 -11.94
N ALA A 82 2.60 -8.25 -11.67
CA ALA A 82 4.05 -8.23 -11.72
C ALA A 82 4.62 -8.43 -10.32
N VAL A 83 5.57 -9.34 -10.18
CA VAL A 83 6.27 -9.60 -8.92
C VAL A 83 7.55 -8.76 -8.91
N PRO A 84 7.81 -7.96 -7.88
CA PRO A 84 9.03 -7.16 -7.78
C PRO A 84 10.30 -8.00 -7.90
N ALA A 85 11.34 -7.43 -8.49
CA ALA A 85 12.65 -8.09 -8.62
C ALA A 85 13.33 -8.35 -7.26
N GLN A 86 13.01 -7.51 -6.28
CA GLN A 86 13.48 -7.66 -4.90
C GLN A 86 12.31 -7.46 -3.93
N PRO A 87 12.24 -8.20 -2.83
CA PRO A 87 11.24 -7.94 -1.81
C PRO A 87 11.49 -6.54 -1.22
N MET A 88 10.42 -5.83 -0.93
CA MET A 88 10.50 -4.57 -0.20
C MET A 88 11.01 -4.83 1.21
N ALA A 89 11.93 -4.01 1.70
CA ALA A 89 12.45 -4.16 3.06
C ALA A 89 11.31 -4.06 4.08
N SER A 90 11.30 -4.99 5.02
CA SER A 90 10.34 -4.94 6.12
C SER A 90 10.64 -3.72 6.99
N SER A 91 9.67 -2.85 7.16
CA SER A 91 9.81 -1.71 8.06
C SER A 91 9.52 -2.13 9.50
N GLN A 92 10.24 -1.56 10.47
CA GLN A 92 9.93 -1.75 11.88
C GLN A 92 8.48 -1.27 12.17
N PRO A 93 7.77 -1.91 13.11
CA PRO A 93 6.48 -1.42 13.54
C PRO A 93 6.57 0.05 13.96
N PRO A 94 5.59 0.88 13.61
CA PRO A 94 5.57 2.26 14.09
C PRO A 94 5.40 2.27 15.61
N PRO A 95 5.85 3.33 16.28
CA PRO A 95 5.53 3.52 17.69
C PRO A 95 4.01 3.60 17.89
N PRO A 96 3.50 3.30 19.08
CA PRO A 96 2.10 3.48 19.39
C PRO A 96 1.66 4.91 19.10
N LEU A 97 0.58 5.05 18.32
CA LEU A 97 0.01 6.33 17.95
C LEU A 97 -1.09 6.72 18.93
N LYS A 98 -1.11 7.99 19.30
CA LYS A 98 -2.23 8.64 19.95
C LYS A 98 -3.07 9.39 18.92
N LYS A 99 -4.29 9.73 19.28
CA LYS A 99 -5.21 10.44 18.38
C LYS A 99 -4.66 11.80 17.94
N GLU A 100 -3.98 12.49 18.83
CA GLU A 100 -3.35 13.80 18.57
C GLU A 100 -2.16 13.73 17.59
N ASP A 101 -1.57 12.55 17.41
CA ASP A 101 -0.45 12.35 16.48
C ASP A 101 -0.92 12.18 15.03
N LEU A 102 -2.22 12.04 14.81
CA LEU A 102 -2.76 11.78 13.49
C LEU A 102 -2.78 13.03 12.62
N ILE A 103 -2.51 12.84 11.33
CA ILE A 103 -2.62 13.89 10.33
C ILE A 103 -4.07 13.95 9.84
N THR A 104 -4.65 15.15 9.91
CA THR A 104 -5.98 15.40 9.36
C THR A 104 -5.90 15.71 7.88
N VAL A 105 -6.66 14.98 7.07
CA VAL A 105 -6.73 15.13 5.61
C VAL A 105 -8.12 15.62 5.22
N SER A 106 -8.17 16.64 4.35
CA SER A 106 -9.41 17.17 3.79
C SER A 106 -9.17 17.63 2.35
N ALA A 107 -10.20 18.11 1.68
CA ALA A 107 -10.07 18.72 0.34
C ALA A 107 -9.18 19.96 0.36
N ALA A 108 -9.23 20.75 1.44
CA ALA A 108 -8.42 21.95 1.61
C ALA A 108 -7.00 21.66 2.13
N SER A 109 -6.79 20.50 2.75
CA SER A 109 -5.51 20.08 3.31
C SER A 109 -5.20 18.64 2.91
N PRO A 110 -4.80 18.40 1.67
CA PRO A 110 -4.37 17.09 1.21
C PRO A 110 -3.06 16.68 1.89
N HIS A 111 -2.84 15.38 2.05
CA HIS A 111 -1.59 14.85 2.58
C HIS A 111 -0.85 14.09 1.48
N ARG A 112 0.41 14.47 1.24
CA ARG A 112 1.27 13.83 0.25
C ARG A 112 2.27 12.91 0.90
N VAL A 113 2.36 11.70 0.37
CA VAL A 113 3.41 10.74 0.70
C VAL A 113 4.29 10.55 -0.53
N LEU A 114 5.56 10.91 -0.39
CA LEU A 114 6.57 10.64 -1.42
C LEU A 114 7.33 9.38 -1.04
N THR A 115 7.34 8.39 -1.91
CA THR A 115 8.16 7.20 -1.70
C THR A 115 9.55 7.36 -2.32
N HIS A 116 10.54 6.82 -1.64
CA HIS A 116 11.93 6.73 -2.09
C HIS A 116 12.39 5.26 -2.19
N GLU A 117 11.44 4.36 -2.38
CA GLU A 117 11.76 2.94 -2.53
C GLU A 117 12.57 2.68 -3.80
N SER A 118 13.42 1.67 -3.75
CA SER A 118 14.12 1.21 -4.95
C SER A 118 13.11 0.77 -6.02
N ALA A 119 13.34 1.14 -7.27
CA ALA A 119 12.48 0.67 -8.37
C ALA A 119 12.42 -0.86 -8.44
N ARG A 120 13.47 -1.57 -8.04
CA ARG A 120 13.53 -3.04 -7.98
C ARG A 120 12.60 -3.65 -6.93
N SER A 121 12.26 -2.88 -5.88
CA SER A 121 11.31 -3.34 -4.87
C SER A 121 9.85 -3.14 -5.27
N ILE A 122 9.60 -2.49 -6.40
CA ILE A 122 8.27 -2.23 -6.94
C ILE A 122 8.05 -2.96 -8.26
N PHE A 123 9.06 -2.97 -9.15
CA PHE A 123 8.97 -3.52 -10.50
C PHE A 123 9.85 -4.76 -10.69
N PRO A 124 9.45 -5.70 -11.57
CA PRO A 124 10.25 -6.90 -11.87
C PRO A 124 11.46 -6.61 -12.76
N GLY A 125 11.43 -5.56 -13.57
CA GLY A 125 12.45 -5.20 -14.54
C GLY A 125 12.05 -4.02 -15.42
N PRO A 126 12.84 -3.69 -16.43
CA PRO A 126 12.47 -2.69 -17.43
C PRO A 126 11.21 -3.10 -18.17
N GLY A 127 10.38 -2.12 -18.53
CA GLY A 127 9.14 -2.38 -19.25
C GLY A 127 8.07 -1.34 -19.00
N ARG A 128 6.88 -1.60 -19.56
CA ARG A 128 5.68 -0.79 -19.33
C ARG A 128 4.75 -1.48 -18.37
N TYR A 129 4.27 -0.74 -17.41
CA TYR A 129 3.42 -1.25 -16.34
C TYR A 129 2.26 -0.30 -16.06
N LYS A 130 1.20 -0.88 -15.53
CA LYS A 130 0.13 -0.15 -14.87
C LYS A 130 0.37 -0.24 -13.38
N LEU A 131 0.37 0.90 -12.71
CA LEU A 131 0.60 1.04 -11.28
C LEU A 131 -0.60 1.67 -10.61
N ARG A 132 -1.01 1.15 -9.47
CA ARG A 132 -1.95 1.78 -8.53
C ARG A 132 -1.50 1.56 -7.10
N ALA A 133 -1.90 2.45 -6.22
CA ALA A 133 -1.68 2.30 -4.79
C ALA A 133 -2.95 1.80 -4.10
N ARG A 134 -2.77 0.95 -3.12
CA ARG A 134 -3.76 0.55 -2.15
C ARG A 134 -3.35 1.12 -0.82
N VAL A 135 -4.18 1.98 -0.25
CA VAL A 135 -3.91 2.67 1.00
C VAL A 135 -4.83 2.15 2.09
N PHE A 136 -4.24 1.78 3.21
CA PHE A 136 -4.97 1.32 4.38
C PHE A 136 -5.12 2.48 5.36
N LEU A 137 -6.35 2.86 5.62
CA LEU A 137 -6.71 3.95 6.51
C LEU A 137 -7.34 3.39 7.77
N PHE A 138 -6.96 3.93 8.88
CA PHE A 138 -7.52 3.55 10.17
C PHE A 138 -8.46 4.65 10.67
N SER A 139 -9.66 4.28 11.08
CA SER A 139 -10.52 5.18 11.81
C SER A 139 -10.27 4.99 13.31
N PHE A 140 -9.51 5.90 13.89
CA PHE A 140 -9.32 5.96 15.33
C PHE A 140 -10.47 6.68 16.06
N LEU A 141 -11.49 7.10 15.31
CA LEU A 141 -12.63 7.83 15.83
C LEU A 141 -13.74 6.91 16.37
N SER A 142 -13.62 5.61 16.17
CA SER A 142 -14.59 4.64 16.61
C SER A 142 -13.92 3.48 17.36
N GLU A 143 -14.53 3.01 18.42
CA GLU A 143 -14.20 1.72 19.03
C GLU A 143 -15.24 0.69 18.56
N PRO A 144 -14.83 -0.48 18.05
CA PRO A 144 -13.45 -0.88 17.79
C PRO A 144 -12.82 -0.11 16.62
N VAL A 145 -11.49 -0.02 16.60
CA VAL A 145 -10.74 0.58 15.50
C VAL A 145 -11.14 -0.10 14.18
N ARG A 146 -11.58 0.70 13.23
CA ARG A 146 -11.96 0.23 11.90
C ARG A 146 -10.90 0.65 10.89
N TYR A 147 -10.70 -0.15 9.87
CA TYR A 147 -9.86 0.23 8.75
C TYR A 147 -10.65 0.20 7.45
N ALA A 148 -10.27 1.09 6.54
CA ALA A 148 -10.75 1.09 5.16
C ALA A 148 -9.56 0.91 4.23
N GLN A 149 -9.83 0.29 3.11
CA GLN A 149 -8.91 0.20 2.02
C GLN A 149 -9.41 1.07 0.88
N VAL A 150 -8.58 2.00 0.46
CA VAL A 150 -8.84 2.86 -0.68
C VAL A 150 -7.85 2.54 -1.78
N VAL A 151 -8.34 2.43 -3.01
CA VAL A 151 -7.52 2.16 -4.19
C VAL A 151 -7.42 3.44 -5.01
N SER A 152 -6.21 3.80 -5.44
CA SER A 152 -5.97 4.97 -6.29
C SER A 152 -6.47 4.77 -7.72
N ASN A 153 -6.43 5.84 -8.49
CA ASN A 153 -6.38 5.76 -9.94
C ASN A 153 -5.22 4.84 -10.40
N THR A 154 -5.30 4.37 -11.61
CA THR A 154 -4.22 3.62 -12.26
C THR A 154 -3.45 4.56 -13.18
N ILE A 155 -2.14 4.52 -13.12
CA ILE A 155 -1.25 5.24 -14.02
C ILE A 155 -0.41 4.27 -14.84
N SER A 156 0.03 4.72 -16.02
CA SER A 156 1.02 3.99 -16.83
C SER A 156 2.42 4.48 -16.46
N VAL A 157 3.31 3.54 -16.23
CA VAL A 157 4.70 3.81 -15.84
C VAL A 157 5.63 3.12 -16.83
N ASN A 158 6.63 3.85 -17.29
CA ASN A 158 7.71 3.30 -18.10
C ASN A 158 8.98 3.16 -17.26
N VAL A 159 9.48 1.95 -17.15
CA VAL A 159 10.70 1.63 -16.38
C VAL A 159 11.81 1.29 -17.36
N THR A 160 12.92 1.98 -17.22
CA THR A 160 14.15 1.80 -18.03
C THR A 160 15.22 1.05 -17.25
N GLU A 161 16.32 0.70 -17.90
CA GLU A 161 17.50 0.09 -17.26
C GLU A 161 18.09 0.97 -16.14
#